data_84bf7d33778265f3af3b6c128a32634a
#
_entry.id   84bf7d33778265f3af3b6c128a32634a
#
_cell.length_a   1.000
_cell.length_b   1.000
_cell.length_c   1.000
_cell.angle_alpha   90.00
_cell.angle_beta   90.00
_cell.angle_gamma   90.00
#
_symmetry.space_group_name_H-M   'P 1'
#
loop_
_entity.id
_entity.type
_entity.pdbx_description
1 polymer ?
#
loop_
_entity_poly.entity_id
_entity_poly.type
_entity_poly.pdbx_seq_one_letter_code
_entity_poly.pdbx_strand_id
1 'polypeptide(L)'
;MKTLLNLLIIAALATTSAFADAKVKAGPRKGLLLDLGSKQAEFFVEKDRTISIAVYDAALKAQPASTEVITATAEAPSGKVKIEFEKKGDLLVSKTKLPEGEGYQVVLQAKSTPEAKTKNFRIKLQLHTCEKCGNPEYACTCDE
;
A
#
# COMPACT_ATOMS: atom_id res chain seq x y z
N MET A 1 40.99 1.70 51.01
CA MET A 1 39.61 1.94 50.58
C MET A 1 39.62 2.31 49.11
N LYS A 2 39.29 1.39 48.24
CA LYS A 2 39.32 1.59 46.75
C LYS A 2 37.89 1.55 46.26
N THR A 3 37.32 2.71 45.97
CA THR A 3 36.02 2.89 45.35
C THR A 3 36.16 2.61 43.86
N LEU A 4 35.64 1.50 43.40
CA LEU A 4 35.50 1.15 41.98
C LEU A 4 34.26 1.86 41.42
N LEU A 5 34.49 2.85 40.57
CA LEU A 5 33.47 3.58 39.83
C LEU A 5 33.11 2.72 38.59
N ASN A 6 31.98 2.01 38.68
CA ASN A 6 31.44 1.28 37.52
C ASN A 6 30.77 2.26 36.54
N LEU A 7 31.45 2.52 35.44
CA LEU A 7 30.92 3.29 34.34
C LEU A 7 30.02 2.37 33.46
N LEU A 8 28.72 2.48 33.63
CA LEU A 8 27.74 1.77 32.80
C LEU A 8 27.61 2.52 31.47
N ILE A 9 28.27 2.01 30.43
CA ILE A 9 28.08 2.51 29.08
C ILE A 9 26.80 1.88 28.54
N ILE A 10 25.71 2.64 28.49
CA ILE A 10 24.48 2.27 27.81
C ILE A 10 24.68 2.56 26.31
N ALA A 11 24.98 1.51 25.55
CA ALA A 11 24.99 1.58 24.11
C ALA A 11 23.54 1.63 23.60
N ALA A 12 23.06 2.82 23.25
CA ALA A 12 21.81 3.00 22.56
C ALA A 12 21.95 2.46 21.14
N LEU A 13 21.42 1.26 20.89
CA LEU A 13 21.25 0.75 19.54
C LEU A 13 20.13 1.57 18.86
N ALA A 14 20.54 2.56 18.08
CA ALA A 14 19.65 3.21 17.14
C ALA A 14 19.33 2.22 16.01
N THR A 15 18.18 1.55 16.10
CA THR A 15 17.65 0.79 14.99
C THR A 15 17.15 1.75 13.92
N THR A 16 18.00 2.08 12.97
CA THR A 16 17.59 2.77 11.76
C THR A 16 16.74 1.79 10.93
N SER A 17 15.42 1.99 10.94
CA SER A 17 14.52 1.33 10.00
C SER A 17 14.88 1.84 8.61
N ALA A 18 15.65 1.07 7.86
CA ALA A 18 15.87 1.31 6.45
C ALA A 18 14.53 1.11 5.73
N PHE A 19 13.85 2.19 5.40
CA PHE A 19 12.80 2.16 4.40
C PHE A 19 13.50 1.94 3.07
N ALA A 20 13.56 0.70 2.62
CA ALA A 20 13.93 0.41 1.25
C ALA A 20 12.79 0.99 0.38
N ASP A 21 13.09 1.99 -0.42
CA ASP A 21 12.22 2.43 -1.50
C ASP A 21 12.03 1.24 -2.45
N ALA A 22 10.94 0.52 -2.24
CA ALA A 22 10.60 -0.59 -3.11
C ALA A 22 10.23 -0.01 -4.47
N LYS A 23 10.96 -0.43 -5.50
CA LYS A 23 10.69 -0.01 -6.89
C LYS A 23 9.21 -0.24 -7.22
N VAL A 24 8.56 0.79 -7.72
CA VAL A 24 7.14 0.74 -8.15
C VAL A 24 6.98 -0.32 -9.24
N LYS A 25 5.97 -1.17 -9.09
CA LYS A 25 5.58 -2.17 -10.09
C LYS A 25 4.12 -1.96 -10.47
N ALA A 26 3.83 -2.04 -11.75
CA ALA A 26 2.46 -2.02 -12.24
C ALA A 26 1.93 -3.45 -12.36
N GLY A 27 0.67 -3.62 -12.01
CA GLY A 27 -0.04 -4.88 -12.16
C GLY A 27 -0.64 -5.05 -13.57
N PRO A 28 -1.30 -6.20 -13.83
CA PRO A 28 -1.94 -6.49 -15.12
C PRO A 28 -3.00 -5.48 -15.56
N ARG A 29 -3.64 -4.78 -14.61
CA ARG A 29 -4.64 -3.73 -14.86
C ARG A 29 -4.03 -2.33 -14.95
N LYS A 30 -2.70 -2.21 -14.92
CA LYS A 30 -1.94 -0.95 -14.85
C LYS A 30 -2.11 -0.19 -13.51
N GLY A 31 -2.60 -0.86 -12.48
CA GLY A 31 -2.62 -0.36 -11.11
C GLY A 31 -1.31 -0.59 -10.39
N LEU A 32 -1.19 -0.11 -9.16
CA LEU A 32 -0.01 -0.29 -8.33
C LEU A 32 0.00 -1.70 -7.72
N LEU A 33 1.06 -2.45 -8.01
CA LEU A 33 1.24 -3.79 -7.47
C LEU A 33 1.88 -3.73 -6.09
N LEU A 34 1.25 -4.39 -5.12
CA LEU A 34 1.63 -4.42 -3.71
C LEU A 34 2.01 -5.85 -3.31
N ASP A 35 3.17 -6.03 -2.73
CA ASP A 35 3.66 -7.33 -2.27
C ASP A 35 3.10 -7.65 -0.88
N LEU A 36 2.22 -8.64 -0.79
CA LEU A 36 1.68 -9.17 0.47
C LEU A 36 2.49 -10.36 1.03
N GLY A 37 3.58 -10.73 0.39
CA GLY A 37 4.42 -11.87 0.73
C GLY A 37 4.08 -13.09 -0.13
N SER A 38 3.11 -13.90 0.28
CA SER A 38 2.66 -15.09 -0.47
C SER A 38 1.78 -14.77 -1.68
N LYS A 39 1.19 -13.57 -1.70
CA LYS A 39 0.31 -13.07 -2.75
C LYS A 39 0.68 -11.63 -3.10
N GLN A 40 0.14 -11.14 -4.21
CA GLN A 40 0.24 -9.75 -4.62
C GLN A 40 -1.16 -9.16 -4.73
N ALA A 41 -1.29 -7.88 -4.42
CA ALA A 41 -2.52 -7.14 -4.58
C ALA A 41 -2.28 -5.97 -5.53
N GLU A 42 -3.22 -5.69 -6.40
CA GLU A 42 -3.16 -4.55 -7.30
C GLU A 42 -4.17 -3.50 -6.86
N PHE A 43 -3.66 -2.37 -6.42
CA PHE A 43 -4.44 -1.18 -6.09
C PHE A 43 -4.77 -0.42 -7.38
N PHE A 44 -6.05 -0.25 -7.65
CA PHE A 44 -6.53 0.47 -8.82
C PHE A 44 -7.64 1.44 -8.42
N VAL A 45 -7.56 2.68 -8.91
CA VAL A 45 -8.60 3.69 -8.72
C VAL A 45 -9.51 3.72 -9.95
N GLU A 46 -10.77 3.42 -9.73
CA GLU A 46 -11.78 3.43 -10.78
C GLU A 46 -12.16 4.86 -11.18
N LYS A 47 -12.82 5.01 -12.33
CA LYS A 47 -13.25 6.33 -12.84
C LYS A 47 -14.19 7.07 -11.90
N ASP A 48 -14.97 6.35 -11.12
CA ASP A 48 -15.90 6.91 -10.12
C ASP A 48 -15.23 7.21 -8.77
N ARG A 49 -13.89 7.05 -8.69
CA ARG A 49 -13.05 7.24 -7.50
C ARG A 49 -13.23 6.17 -6.43
N THR A 50 -13.85 5.05 -6.71
CA THR A 50 -13.74 3.87 -5.86
C THR A 50 -12.39 3.18 -6.06
N ILE A 51 -11.92 2.47 -5.04
CA ILE A 51 -10.70 1.65 -5.12
C ILE A 51 -11.12 0.22 -5.38
N SER A 52 -10.53 -0.44 -6.36
CA SER A 52 -10.63 -1.88 -6.55
C SER A 52 -9.29 -2.55 -6.31
N ILE A 53 -9.32 -3.68 -5.60
CA ILE A 53 -8.13 -4.49 -5.32
C ILE A 53 -8.32 -5.85 -5.99
N ALA A 54 -7.43 -6.17 -6.92
CA ALA A 54 -7.30 -7.49 -7.49
C ALA A 54 -6.19 -8.26 -6.76
N VAL A 55 -6.37 -9.57 -6.59
CA VAL A 55 -5.39 -10.44 -5.93
C VAL A 55 -4.76 -11.36 -6.97
N TYR A 56 -3.47 -11.57 -6.86
CA TYR A 56 -2.68 -12.44 -7.73
C TYR A 56 -1.78 -13.37 -6.92
N ASP A 57 -1.44 -14.51 -7.49
CA ASP A 57 -0.36 -15.35 -6.98
C ASP A 57 1.03 -14.79 -7.38
N ALA A 58 2.08 -15.50 -7.00
CA ALA A 58 3.46 -15.10 -7.29
C ALA A 58 3.78 -15.06 -8.81
N ALA A 59 3.01 -15.78 -9.63
CA ALA A 59 3.13 -15.79 -11.09
C ALA A 59 2.24 -14.73 -11.78
N LEU A 60 1.64 -13.82 -11.01
CA LEU A 60 0.66 -12.82 -11.49
C LEU A 60 -0.59 -13.42 -12.13
N LYS A 61 -0.97 -14.61 -11.67
CA LYS A 61 -2.22 -15.24 -12.08
C LYS A 61 -3.34 -14.74 -11.15
N ALA A 62 -4.44 -14.26 -11.73
CA ALA A 62 -5.57 -13.74 -10.98
C ALA A 62 -6.16 -14.80 -10.05
N GLN A 63 -6.40 -14.40 -8.81
CA GLN A 63 -7.02 -15.20 -7.75
C GLN A 63 -8.25 -14.46 -7.23
N PRO A 64 -9.33 -15.16 -6.89
CA PRO A 64 -10.43 -14.50 -6.20
C PRO A 64 -9.96 -14.01 -4.84
N ALA A 65 -10.34 -12.78 -4.48
CA ALA A 65 -10.13 -12.27 -3.13
C ALA A 65 -10.92 -13.13 -2.12
N SER A 66 -10.24 -13.65 -1.10
CA SER A 66 -10.82 -14.62 -0.18
C SER A 66 -10.49 -14.38 1.28
N THR A 67 -9.21 -14.34 1.60
CA THR A 67 -8.70 -14.25 2.99
C THR A 67 -8.02 -12.92 3.28
N GLU A 68 -7.82 -12.10 2.28
CA GLU A 68 -7.13 -10.82 2.42
C GLU A 68 -7.97 -9.86 3.26
N VAL A 69 -7.31 -9.19 4.22
CA VAL A 69 -7.90 -8.13 5.03
C VAL A 69 -7.24 -6.82 4.63
N ILE A 70 -8.01 -5.95 4.00
CA ILE A 70 -7.50 -4.68 3.49
C ILE A 70 -8.36 -3.53 4.01
N THR A 71 -7.70 -2.50 4.52
CA THR A 71 -8.30 -1.21 4.87
C THR A 71 -7.43 -0.09 4.34
N ALA A 72 -8.00 1.07 4.11
CA ALA A 72 -7.24 2.24 3.70
C ALA A 72 -7.68 3.48 4.48
N THR A 73 -6.80 4.47 4.53
CA THR A 73 -7.09 5.81 5.04
C THR A 73 -6.59 6.82 4.02
N ALA A 74 -7.49 7.63 3.49
CA ALA A 74 -7.14 8.76 2.66
C ALA A 74 -6.84 9.97 3.55
N GLU A 75 -5.64 10.53 3.43
CA GLU A 75 -5.19 11.71 4.18
C GLU A 75 -5.33 12.96 3.30
N ALA A 76 -6.57 13.29 2.97
CA ALA A 76 -6.89 14.43 2.11
C ALA A 76 -6.81 15.76 2.87
N PRO A 77 -6.66 16.91 2.18
CA PRO A 77 -6.70 18.23 2.81
C PRO A 77 -7.98 18.51 3.57
N SER A 78 -9.10 17.90 3.14
CA SER A 78 -10.41 17.97 3.80
C SER A 78 -10.50 17.14 5.08
N GLY A 79 -9.50 16.31 5.37
CA GLY A 79 -9.44 15.44 6.55
C GLY A 79 -9.13 13.99 6.21
N LYS A 80 -9.01 13.17 7.25
CA LYS A 80 -8.76 11.73 7.10
C LYS A 80 -10.09 10.98 6.90
N VAL A 81 -10.15 10.17 5.86
CA VAL A 81 -11.31 9.32 5.55
C VAL A 81 -10.89 7.86 5.61
N LYS A 82 -11.51 7.11 6.51
CA LYS A 82 -11.33 5.66 6.58
C LYS A 82 -12.13 5.00 5.46
N ILE A 83 -11.49 4.11 4.74
CA ILE A 83 -12.06 3.39 3.60
C ILE A 83 -12.06 1.90 3.92
N GLU A 84 -13.24 1.32 3.94
CA GLU A 84 -13.47 -0.10 4.10
C GLU A 84 -13.73 -0.74 2.74
N PHE A 85 -13.43 -2.02 2.64
CA PHE A 85 -13.62 -2.80 1.42
C PHE A 85 -14.68 -3.87 1.62
N GLU A 86 -15.35 -4.22 0.55
CA GLU A 86 -16.25 -5.36 0.45
C GLU A 86 -15.90 -6.21 -0.76
N LYS A 87 -16.20 -7.48 -0.70
CA LYS A 87 -15.99 -8.39 -1.82
C LYS A 87 -17.08 -8.18 -2.88
N LYS A 88 -16.65 -7.92 -4.11
CA LYS A 88 -17.52 -7.85 -5.32
C LYS A 88 -16.92 -8.73 -6.41
N GLY A 89 -17.54 -9.89 -6.65
CA GLY A 89 -16.96 -10.90 -7.53
C GLY A 89 -15.61 -11.38 -7.00
N ASP A 90 -14.58 -11.29 -7.82
CA ASP A 90 -13.21 -11.68 -7.47
C ASP A 90 -12.38 -10.55 -6.88
N LEU A 91 -12.93 -9.34 -6.78
CA LEU A 91 -12.25 -8.13 -6.31
C LEU A 91 -12.71 -7.74 -4.89
N LEU A 92 -11.85 -6.97 -4.21
CA LEU A 92 -12.27 -6.14 -3.09
C LEU A 92 -12.50 -4.72 -3.62
N VAL A 93 -13.66 -4.15 -3.34
CA VAL A 93 -14.03 -2.80 -3.80
C VAL A 93 -14.33 -1.93 -2.58
N SER A 94 -13.87 -0.69 -2.60
CA SER A 94 -14.13 0.25 -1.51
C SER A 94 -15.62 0.58 -1.41
N LYS A 95 -16.14 0.61 -0.18
CA LYS A 95 -17.53 0.99 0.09
C LYS A 95 -17.78 2.48 -0.13
N THR A 96 -16.74 3.28 -0.02
CA THR A 96 -16.78 4.74 -0.20
C THR A 96 -15.80 5.17 -1.27
N LYS A 97 -16.06 6.32 -1.87
CA LYS A 97 -15.18 6.94 -2.85
C LYS A 97 -14.02 7.66 -2.15
N LEU A 98 -12.91 7.77 -2.86
CA LEU A 98 -11.82 8.65 -2.46
C LEU A 98 -12.28 10.12 -2.44
N PRO A 99 -11.82 10.93 -1.48
CA PRO A 99 -12.05 12.37 -1.47
C PRO A 99 -11.65 13.03 -2.79
N GLU A 100 -12.31 14.13 -3.14
CA GLU A 100 -11.96 14.90 -4.32
C GLU A 100 -10.52 15.44 -4.28
N GLY A 101 -9.98 15.71 -5.45
CA GLY A 101 -8.60 16.14 -5.60
C GLY A 101 -7.60 14.99 -5.73
N GLU A 102 -6.33 15.32 -5.74
CA GLU A 102 -5.20 14.39 -5.80
C GLU A 102 -3.99 14.97 -5.08
N GLY A 103 -2.87 14.23 -5.07
CA GLY A 103 -1.64 14.67 -4.41
C GLY A 103 -1.57 14.37 -2.91
N TYR A 104 -2.63 13.85 -2.31
CA TYR A 104 -2.62 13.42 -0.92
C TYR A 104 -2.19 11.94 -0.77
N GLN A 105 -1.93 11.53 0.46
CA GLN A 105 -1.53 10.15 0.76
C GLN A 105 -2.75 9.25 0.97
N VAL A 106 -2.69 8.04 0.42
CA VAL A 106 -3.56 6.93 0.79
C VAL A 106 -2.70 5.90 1.51
N VAL A 107 -3.00 5.66 2.77
CA VAL A 107 -2.33 4.63 3.58
C VAL A 107 -3.15 3.36 3.52
N LEU A 108 -2.64 2.34 2.85
CA LEU A 108 -3.26 1.03 2.75
C LEU A 108 -2.64 0.09 3.76
N GLN A 109 -3.47 -0.58 4.53
CA GLN A 109 -3.07 -1.65 5.45
C GLN A 109 -3.60 -2.97 4.92
N ALA A 110 -2.72 -3.92 4.68
CA ALA A 110 -3.08 -5.19 4.07
C ALA A 110 -2.47 -6.38 4.79
N LYS A 111 -3.23 -7.45 4.86
CA LYS A 111 -2.81 -8.78 5.31
C LYS A 111 -3.20 -9.78 4.25
N SER A 112 -2.34 -10.75 3.98
CA SER A 112 -2.66 -11.86 3.08
C SER A 112 -3.65 -12.86 3.68
N THR A 113 -3.67 -12.97 5.02
CA THR A 113 -4.66 -13.69 5.82
C THR A 113 -4.94 -12.91 7.11
N PRO A 114 -6.03 -13.17 7.84
CA PRO A 114 -6.32 -12.49 9.11
C PRO A 114 -5.20 -12.61 10.14
N GLU A 115 -4.45 -13.71 10.15
CA GLU A 115 -3.36 -14.00 11.09
C GLU A 115 -2.02 -13.44 10.62
N ALA A 116 -1.90 -13.05 9.35
CA ALA A 116 -0.67 -12.51 8.79
C ALA A 116 -0.32 -11.15 9.40
N LYS A 117 0.97 -10.82 9.36
CA LYS A 117 1.42 -9.48 9.75
C LYS A 117 0.84 -8.42 8.80
N THR A 118 0.42 -7.30 9.36
CA THR A 118 -0.04 -6.15 8.58
C THR A 118 1.15 -5.55 7.83
N LYS A 119 0.98 -5.38 6.53
CA LYS A 119 1.86 -4.55 5.70
C LYS A 119 1.20 -3.20 5.45
N ASN A 120 1.98 -2.14 5.55
CA ASN A 120 1.53 -0.76 5.34
C ASN A 120 2.15 -0.23 4.05
N PHE A 121 1.31 0.33 3.20
CA PHE A 121 1.72 0.95 1.96
C PHE A 121 1.26 2.41 1.95
N ARG A 122 2.17 3.32 1.59
CA ARG A 122 1.86 4.74 1.42
C ARG A 122 1.84 5.05 -0.06
N ILE A 123 0.70 5.46 -0.56
CA ILE A 123 0.46 5.72 -1.98
C ILE A 123 0.16 7.20 -2.13
N LYS A 124 1.03 7.94 -2.81
CA LYS A 124 0.73 9.30 -3.21
C LYS A 124 -0.28 9.26 -4.35
N LEU A 125 -1.49 9.71 -4.10
CA LEU A 125 -2.58 9.66 -5.07
C LEU A 125 -2.38 10.72 -6.16
N GLN A 126 -1.89 10.30 -7.31
CA GLN A 126 -1.76 11.09 -8.52
C GLN A 126 -2.48 10.35 -9.65
N LEU A 127 -3.60 10.89 -10.11
CA LEU A 127 -4.55 10.20 -10.98
C LEU A 127 -4.28 10.42 -12.47
N HIS A 128 -3.47 11.43 -12.82
CA HIS A 128 -3.10 11.65 -14.22
C HIS A 128 -2.29 10.48 -14.77
N THR A 129 -2.40 10.28 -16.06
CA THR A 129 -1.67 9.20 -16.76
C THR A 129 -0.26 9.65 -17.09
N CYS A 130 0.72 8.82 -16.76
CA CYS A 130 2.10 9.04 -17.15
C CYS A 130 2.23 8.91 -18.68
N GLU A 131 2.74 9.92 -19.35
CA GLU A 131 2.89 9.96 -20.81
C GLU A 131 3.88 8.91 -21.34
N LYS A 132 4.85 8.51 -20.53
CA LYS A 132 5.89 7.55 -20.93
C LYS A 132 5.44 6.10 -20.86
N CYS A 133 4.80 5.67 -19.76
CA CYS A 133 4.41 4.26 -19.57
C CYS A 133 2.91 4.01 -19.74
N GLY A 134 2.09 5.05 -19.78
CA GLY A 134 0.63 4.93 -19.92
C GLY A 134 -0.09 4.39 -18.68
N ASN A 135 0.59 4.31 -17.54
CA ASN A 135 0.00 3.95 -16.26
C ASN A 135 -0.45 5.22 -15.52
N PRO A 136 -1.40 5.13 -14.58
CA PRO A 136 -1.62 6.22 -13.63
C PRO A 136 -0.31 6.56 -12.91
N GLU A 137 -0.09 7.82 -12.57
CA GLU A 137 1.17 8.27 -11.98
C GLU A 137 1.48 7.59 -10.64
N TYR A 138 0.46 7.24 -9.84
CA TYR A 138 0.67 6.44 -8.61
C TYR A 138 1.19 5.02 -8.87
N ALA A 139 1.15 4.55 -10.10
CA ALA A 139 1.66 3.24 -10.55
C ALA A 139 2.68 3.40 -11.69
N CYS A 140 3.29 4.57 -11.82
CA CYS A 140 4.29 4.85 -12.84
C CYS A 140 5.55 4.01 -12.60
N THR A 141 6.00 3.32 -13.64
CA THR A 141 7.20 2.46 -13.61
C THR A 141 8.40 3.08 -14.35
N CYS A 142 8.27 4.33 -14.77
CA CYS A 142 9.37 5.05 -15.40
C CYS A 142 10.42 5.37 -14.33
N ASP A 143 11.67 4.99 -14.61
CA ASP A 143 12.80 5.44 -13.81
C ASP A 143 12.95 6.96 -14.03
N GLU A 144 12.97 7.73 -12.95
CA GLU A 144 13.30 9.15 -12.97
C GLU A 144 14.80 9.35 -13.23
#